data_9bd7c0068ac8bc8529569fc2815a91a7
#
_entry.id   9bd7c0068ac8bc8529569fc2815a91a7
#
_cell.length_a   1.000
_cell.length_b   1.000
_cell.length_c   1.000
_cell.angle_alpha   90.00
_cell.angle_beta   90.00
_cell.angle_gamma   90.00
#
_symmetry.space_group_name_H-M   'P 1'
#
loop_
_entity.id
_entity.type
_entity.pdbx_description
1 polymer ?
#
loop_
_entity_poly.entity_id
_entity_poly.type
_entity_poly.pdbx_seq_one_letter_code
_entity_poly.pdbx_strand_id
1 'polypeptide(L)'
;MKRLLIILLVFASTLKFVSAQEDWSWWNDAHGWESGDPGWRNWLIISPAYLGPNALPVPELKKGFIEEYMEFELAVSNHFLSGDPTQDISGRVYIPFAQNKIAVEMYGVFFEHYAYTEEIRDERFSRDENGKGYAIGDFYFSTHIQLFKNRAFPNTMFRAILKTASGTNFEGARYADTPAYSFDFSFSKNYGSPESLLFRPHAMLGFYSWQTNDELNLQNDALLYGAGADFQKNNWSFTPSFSGYLGYKNNGDRPMQLNFELRKEYNKKAISIKYQHGLHDWLYKTVRFSFIWKLNGIE
;
A
#
# COMPACT_ATOMS: atom_id res chain seq x y z
N MET A 1 -31.25 -38.01 -14.78
CA MET A 1 -30.18 -37.02 -14.49
C MET A 1 -30.57 -35.57 -14.85
N LYS A 2 -30.93 -35.20 -16.10
CA LYS A 2 -31.26 -33.80 -16.46
C LYS A 2 -32.38 -33.17 -15.63
N ARG A 3 -33.44 -33.94 -15.27
CA ARG A 3 -34.56 -33.43 -14.43
C ARG A 3 -34.16 -33.16 -12.99
N LEU A 4 -33.23 -33.96 -12.42
CA LEU A 4 -32.71 -33.78 -11.07
C LEU A 4 -31.81 -32.49 -10.99
N LEU A 5 -31.06 -32.23 -12.04
CA LEU A 5 -30.22 -31.03 -12.13
C LEU A 5 -31.05 -29.71 -12.20
N ILE A 6 -32.19 -29.78 -12.91
CA ILE A 6 -33.11 -28.61 -13.00
C ILE A 6 -33.79 -28.37 -11.63
N ILE A 7 -34.16 -29.40 -10.89
CA ILE A 7 -34.75 -29.27 -9.56
C ILE A 7 -33.72 -28.68 -8.59
N LEU A 8 -32.47 -29.12 -8.64
CA LEU A 8 -31.36 -28.53 -7.83
C LEU A 8 -31.11 -27.08 -8.16
N LEU A 9 -31.12 -26.69 -9.43
CA LEU A 9 -30.95 -25.30 -9.87
C LEU A 9 -32.14 -24.42 -9.42
N VAL A 10 -33.37 -24.90 -9.49
CA VAL A 10 -34.56 -24.19 -9.02
C VAL A 10 -34.53 -24.04 -7.50
N PHE A 11 -34.07 -25.06 -6.75
CA PHE A 11 -33.94 -24.98 -5.30
C PHE A 11 -32.84 -24.04 -4.87
N ALA A 12 -31.73 -23.97 -5.61
CA ALA A 12 -30.63 -23.01 -5.35
C ALA A 12 -31.05 -21.55 -5.63
N SER A 13 -31.97 -21.32 -6.59
CA SER A 13 -32.48 -19.99 -6.92
C SER A 13 -33.53 -19.46 -5.94
N THR A 14 -34.09 -20.31 -5.07
CA THR A 14 -35.09 -19.93 -4.04
C THR A 14 -34.48 -19.68 -2.66
N LEU A 15 -33.18 -19.89 -2.48
CA LEU A 15 -32.47 -19.46 -1.29
C LEU A 15 -32.36 -17.92 -1.32
N LYS A 16 -33.44 -17.26 -0.89
CA LYS A 16 -33.31 -15.86 -0.46
C LYS A 16 -32.44 -15.92 0.80
N PHE A 17 -31.20 -15.42 0.68
CA PHE A 17 -30.47 -15.00 1.86
C PHE A 17 -31.33 -13.92 2.51
N VAL A 18 -32.00 -14.25 3.61
CA VAL A 18 -32.54 -13.26 4.52
C VAL A 18 -31.30 -12.61 5.10
N SER A 19 -30.88 -11.49 4.54
CA SER A 19 -29.97 -10.58 5.22
C SER A 19 -30.72 -10.17 6.47
N ALA A 20 -30.30 -10.65 7.64
CA ALA A 20 -30.73 -10.03 8.88
C ALA A 20 -30.36 -8.55 8.72
N GLN A 21 -31.32 -7.66 8.91
CA GLN A 21 -31.07 -6.23 8.93
C GLN A 21 -30.10 -6.01 10.10
N GLU A 22 -28.86 -5.62 9.79
CA GLU A 22 -27.88 -5.36 10.81
C GLU A 22 -28.39 -4.24 11.71
N ASP A 23 -28.29 -4.44 13.01
CA ASP A 23 -28.69 -3.45 14.00
C ASP A 23 -27.56 -2.45 14.20
N TRP A 24 -27.74 -1.24 13.69
CA TRP A 24 -26.77 -0.16 13.80
C TRP A 24 -27.03 0.77 14.99
N SER A 25 -27.94 0.42 15.90
CA SER A 25 -28.28 1.26 17.07
C SER A 25 -27.07 1.57 17.93
N TRP A 26 -26.20 0.57 18.15
CA TRP A 26 -24.96 0.74 18.91
C TRP A 26 -24.04 1.81 18.30
N TRP A 27 -23.92 1.84 16.95
CA TRP A 27 -23.09 2.82 16.25
C TRP A 27 -23.71 4.21 16.29
N ASN A 28 -25.02 4.30 16.11
CA ASN A 28 -25.77 5.54 16.19
C ASN A 28 -25.63 6.16 17.58
N ASP A 29 -25.79 5.34 18.64
CA ASP A 29 -25.65 5.80 20.03
C ASP A 29 -24.22 6.25 20.35
N ALA A 30 -23.21 5.49 19.89
CA ALA A 30 -21.80 5.80 20.12
C ALA A 30 -21.37 7.13 19.47
N HIS A 31 -21.94 7.47 18.31
CA HIS A 31 -21.54 8.65 17.52
C HIS A 31 -22.59 9.76 17.51
N GLY A 32 -23.74 9.59 18.17
CA GLY A 32 -24.81 10.58 18.22
C GLY A 32 -25.48 10.81 16.85
N TRP A 33 -25.51 9.77 16.00
CA TRP A 33 -26.17 9.86 14.69
C TRP A 33 -27.68 9.82 14.84
N GLU A 34 -28.38 10.76 14.19
CA GLU A 34 -29.84 10.86 14.18
C GLU A 34 -30.40 10.80 12.75
N SER A 35 -31.69 10.46 12.64
CA SER A 35 -32.37 10.44 11.35
C SER A 35 -32.43 11.83 10.72
N GLY A 36 -31.78 12.00 9.57
CA GLY A 36 -31.60 13.27 8.87
C GLY A 36 -30.15 13.71 8.77
N ASP A 37 -29.26 13.12 9.55
CA ASP A 37 -27.82 13.33 9.42
C ASP A 37 -27.26 12.73 8.12
N PRO A 38 -26.08 13.19 7.66
CA PRO A 38 -25.37 12.56 6.55
C PRO A 38 -25.20 11.05 6.75
N GLY A 39 -25.28 10.28 5.67
CA GLY A 39 -25.09 8.84 5.74
C GLY A 39 -23.73 8.47 6.36
N TRP A 40 -23.66 7.33 7.07
CA TRP A 40 -22.48 6.88 7.81
C TRP A 40 -21.17 6.91 7.00
N ARG A 41 -21.23 6.69 5.68
CA ARG A 41 -20.06 6.76 4.80
C ARG A 41 -19.38 8.12 4.83
N ASN A 42 -20.12 9.19 5.07
CA ASN A 42 -19.59 10.56 5.17
C ASN A 42 -18.88 10.84 6.50
N TRP A 43 -19.06 9.95 7.49
CA TRP A 43 -18.35 10.01 8.76
C TRP A 43 -16.95 9.37 8.66
N LEU A 44 -16.76 8.41 7.75
CA LEU A 44 -15.46 7.77 7.54
C LEU A 44 -14.45 8.76 6.95
N ILE A 45 -13.34 8.91 7.61
CA ILE A 45 -12.26 9.81 7.18
C ILE A 45 -11.30 9.02 6.26
N ILE A 46 -11.33 9.31 4.96
CA ILE A 46 -10.46 8.65 3.97
C ILE A 46 -9.06 9.28 4.03
N SER A 47 -8.30 8.86 5.02
CA SER A 47 -6.97 9.38 5.33
C SER A 47 -6.11 8.29 6.00
N PRO A 48 -4.77 8.31 5.83
CA PRO A 48 -3.89 7.30 6.39
C PRO A 48 -3.95 7.16 7.92
N ALA A 49 -4.31 8.21 8.65
CA ALA A 49 -4.44 8.15 10.11
C ALA A 49 -5.67 7.35 10.57
N TYR A 50 -6.71 7.26 9.74
CA TYR A 50 -8.01 6.70 10.13
C TYR A 50 -8.36 5.38 9.43
N LEU A 51 -7.48 4.87 8.59
CA LEU A 51 -7.67 3.60 7.88
C LEU A 51 -6.64 2.55 8.31
N GLY A 52 -6.81 1.33 7.82
CA GLY A 52 -5.84 0.27 8.03
C GLY A 52 -4.46 0.58 7.42
N PRO A 53 -3.40 -0.14 7.83
CA PRO A 53 -2.01 0.21 7.46
C PRO A 53 -1.73 0.20 5.96
N ASN A 54 -2.53 -0.54 5.19
CA ASN A 54 -2.33 -0.76 3.77
C ASN A 54 -3.30 0.03 2.85
N ALA A 55 -4.19 0.87 3.41
CA ALA A 55 -5.22 1.57 2.62
C ALA A 55 -4.67 2.69 1.73
N LEU A 56 -3.86 3.57 2.33
CA LEU A 56 -3.22 4.71 1.67
C LEU A 56 -1.73 4.76 2.04
N PRO A 57 -0.95 3.72 1.69
CA PRO A 57 0.44 3.62 2.08
C PRO A 57 1.27 4.71 1.41
N VAL A 58 2.34 5.15 2.06
CA VAL A 58 3.35 5.99 1.43
C VAL A 58 3.99 5.22 0.27
N PRO A 59 3.92 5.72 -0.97
CA PRO A 59 4.55 5.07 -2.12
C PRO A 59 6.04 4.81 -1.89
N GLU A 60 6.49 3.62 -2.27
CA GLU A 60 7.88 3.20 -2.07
C GLU A 60 8.87 4.16 -2.73
N LEU A 61 9.91 4.56 -2.00
CA LEU A 61 11.00 5.35 -2.54
C LEU A 61 11.86 4.52 -3.51
N LYS A 62 11.77 4.81 -4.80
CA LYS A 62 12.56 4.14 -5.84
C LYS A 62 13.95 4.75 -5.98
N LYS A 63 14.89 3.96 -6.53
CA LYS A 63 16.33 4.29 -6.59
C LYS A 63 16.74 5.02 -7.89
N GLY A 64 15.78 5.58 -8.65
CA GLY A 64 16.04 6.39 -9.85
C GLY A 64 16.46 5.62 -11.10
N PHE A 65 16.38 4.29 -11.08
CA PHE A 65 16.68 3.44 -12.24
C PHE A 65 15.79 2.21 -12.29
N ILE A 66 15.65 1.66 -13.49
CA ILE A 66 14.94 0.42 -13.75
C ILE A 66 15.89 -0.75 -13.50
N GLU A 67 15.43 -1.71 -12.68
CA GLU A 67 16.14 -2.97 -12.40
C GLU A 67 16.15 -3.86 -13.63
N GLU A 68 17.17 -4.73 -13.75
CA GLU A 68 17.39 -5.53 -14.97
C GLU A 68 16.59 -6.84 -15.00
N TYR A 69 16.15 -7.30 -13.83
CA TYR A 69 15.48 -8.59 -13.68
C TYR A 69 13.98 -8.40 -13.47
N MET A 70 13.19 -9.32 -14.03
CA MET A 70 11.83 -9.53 -13.55
C MET A 70 11.89 -10.03 -12.11
N GLU A 71 11.05 -9.49 -11.26
CA GLU A 71 10.93 -9.91 -9.87
C GLU A 71 9.51 -10.35 -9.56
N PHE A 72 9.39 -11.49 -8.87
CA PHE A 72 8.18 -11.97 -8.23
C PHE A 72 8.45 -12.02 -6.74
N GLU A 73 7.75 -11.19 -5.98
CA GLU A 73 7.88 -11.10 -4.54
C GLU A 73 6.63 -11.63 -3.84
N LEU A 74 6.84 -12.44 -2.82
CA LEU A 74 5.84 -12.78 -1.81
C LEU A 74 6.36 -12.30 -0.47
N ALA A 75 5.50 -11.60 0.26
CA ALA A 75 5.87 -11.03 1.55
C ALA A 75 4.79 -11.28 2.61
N VAL A 76 5.25 -11.35 3.86
CA VAL A 76 4.41 -11.33 5.05
C VAL A 76 4.80 -10.14 5.92
N SER A 77 3.81 -9.44 6.44
CA SER A 77 4.01 -8.27 7.29
C SER A 77 3.27 -8.41 8.61
N ASN A 78 3.88 -7.88 9.67
CA ASN A 78 3.22 -7.61 10.94
C ASN A 78 3.28 -6.12 11.20
N HIS A 79 2.11 -5.52 11.39
CA HIS A 79 1.94 -4.11 11.73
C HIS A 79 1.55 -4.00 13.19
N PHE A 80 2.34 -3.28 13.95
CA PHE A 80 2.15 -3.06 15.38
C PHE A 80 1.69 -1.62 15.61
N LEU A 81 0.45 -1.47 16.03
CA LEU A 81 -0.13 -0.26 16.58
C LEU A 81 -0.87 -0.65 17.85
N SER A 82 -0.75 0.14 18.91
CA SER A 82 -1.56 -0.08 20.10
C SER A 82 -3.03 0.02 19.74
N GLY A 83 -3.78 -1.03 20.03
CA GLY A 83 -5.19 -1.12 19.69
C GLY A 83 -5.52 -1.56 18.25
N ASP A 84 -4.55 -1.73 17.33
CA ASP A 84 -4.81 -2.26 15.97
C ASP A 84 -3.65 -3.14 15.44
N PRO A 85 -3.37 -4.30 16.03
CA PRO A 85 -2.44 -5.27 15.46
C PRO A 85 -3.01 -5.84 14.16
N THR A 86 -2.20 -5.77 13.10
CA THR A 86 -2.60 -6.22 11.75
C THR A 86 -1.50 -7.10 11.14
N GLN A 87 -1.87 -8.14 10.40
CA GLN A 87 -0.96 -9.00 9.65
C GLN A 87 -1.41 -9.09 8.20
N ASP A 88 -0.47 -9.14 7.27
CA ASP A 88 -0.80 -9.32 5.86
C ASP A 88 0.11 -10.31 5.12
N ILE A 89 -0.44 -10.79 4.00
CA ILE A 89 0.30 -11.47 2.94
C ILE A 89 0.11 -10.64 1.68
N SER A 90 1.21 -10.23 1.08
CA SER A 90 1.23 -9.35 -0.09
C SER A 90 2.16 -9.88 -1.17
N GLY A 91 1.95 -9.43 -2.39
CA GLY A 91 2.77 -9.82 -3.53
C GLY A 91 3.06 -8.67 -4.48
N ARG A 92 4.13 -8.85 -5.26
CA ARG A 92 4.56 -7.90 -6.26
C ARG A 92 5.10 -8.64 -7.48
N VAL A 93 4.75 -8.17 -8.65
CA VAL A 93 5.31 -8.57 -9.94
C VAL A 93 5.91 -7.32 -10.58
N TYR A 94 7.19 -7.38 -10.94
CA TYR A 94 7.90 -6.31 -11.61
C TYR A 94 8.50 -6.84 -12.91
N ILE A 95 8.25 -6.18 -14.03
CA ILE A 95 8.65 -6.62 -15.36
C ILE A 95 9.34 -5.49 -16.10
N PRO A 96 10.67 -5.49 -16.22
CA PRO A 96 11.41 -4.58 -17.09
C PRO A 96 11.35 -5.06 -18.54
N PHE A 97 11.30 -4.14 -19.48
CA PHE A 97 11.32 -4.41 -20.93
C PHE A 97 11.90 -3.21 -21.69
N ALA A 98 11.93 -3.29 -23.01
CA ALA A 98 12.50 -2.26 -23.90
C ALA A 98 13.93 -1.88 -23.49
N GLN A 99 14.79 -2.89 -23.30
CA GLN A 99 16.19 -2.71 -22.86
C GLN A 99 16.31 -1.94 -21.54
N ASN A 100 15.45 -2.24 -20.57
CA ASN A 100 15.37 -1.59 -19.26
C ASN A 100 15.12 -0.07 -19.33
N LYS A 101 14.39 0.38 -20.35
CA LYS A 101 13.92 1.78 -20.42
C LYS A 101 12.53 1.95 -19.85
N ILE A 102 11.75 0.89 -19.80
CA ILE A 102 10.40 0.86 -19.27
C ILE A 102 10.27 -0.35 -18.34
N ALA A 103 9.49 -0.23 -17.29
CA ALA A 103 9.03 -1.38 -16.51
C ALA A 103 7.57 -1.18 -16.12
N VAL A 104 6.86 -2.27 -15.92
CA VAL A 104 5.55 -2.30 -15.31
C VAL A 104 5.63 -3.05 -13.99
N GLU A 105 4.81 -2.65 -13.05
CA GLU A 105 4.75 -3.27 -11.73
C GLU A 105 3.29 -3.40 -11.32
N MET A 106 2.94 -4.54 -10.73
CA MET A 106 1.66 -4.80 -10.09
C MET A 106 1.92 -5.33 -8.69
N TYR A 107 1.24 -4.78 -7.69
CA TYR A 107 1.37 -5.23 -6.31
C TYR A 107 0.08 -5.02 -5.54
N GLY A 108 -0.06 -5.72 -4.41
CA GLY A 108 -1.22 -5.60 -3.54
C GLY A 108 -1.16 -6.55 -2.36
N VAL A 109 -2.08 -6.36 -1.43
CA VAL A 109 -2.29 -7.24 -0.27
C VAL A 109 -3.34 -8.27 -0.63
N PHE A 110 -2.96 -9.55 -0.62
CA PHE A 110 -3.85 -10.65 -0.96
C PHE A 110 -4.76 -11.04 0.19
N PHE A 111 -4.26 -10.85 1.40
CA PHE A 111 -4.95 -11.23 2.62
C PHE A 111 -4.45 -10.38 3.78
N GLU A 112 -5.36 -9.80 4.52
CA GLU A 112 -5.10 -9.04 5.74
C GLU A 112 -5.97 -9.59 6.86
N HIS A 113 -5.38 -9.84 8.01
CA HIS A 113 -6.07 -10.11 9.28
C HIS A 113 -5.86 -8.93 10.20
N TYR A 114 -6.93 -8.46 10.84
CA TYR A 114 -6.89 -7.35 11.79
C TYR A 114 -7.70 -7.65 13.04
N ALA A 115 -7.33 -6.99 14.13
CA ALA A 115 -8.10 -6.93 15.35
C ALA A 115 -7.84 -5.58 16.02
N TYR A 116 -8.84 -4.72 16.07
CA TYR A 116 -8.72 -3.43 16.74
C TYR A 116 -9.66 -3.30 17.94
N THR A 117 -9.31 -2.41 18.87
CA THR A 117 -10.09 -2.14 20.08
C THR A 117 -11.31 -1.25 19.76
N GLU A 118 -12.23 -1.14 20.73
CA GLU A 118 -13.38 -0.25 20.61
C GLU A 118 -12.96 1.21 20.42
N GLU A 119 -11.91 1.66 21.10
CA GLU A 119 -11.40 3.03 20.96
C GLU A 119 -10.98 3.32 19.52
N ILE A 120 -10.25 2.39 18.88
CA ILE A 120 -9.84 2.54 17.46
C ILE A 120 -11.05 2.43 16.52
N ARG A 121 -12.01 1.54 16.83
CA ARG A 121 -13.26 1.41 16.09
C ARG A 121 -14.02 2.74 16.06
N ASP A 122 -14.21 3.33 17.22
CA ASP A 122 -15.00 4.54 17.37
C ASP A 122 -14.26 5.76 16.83
N GLU A 123 -12.94 5.87 17.04
CA GLU A 123 -12.10 6.92 16.42
C GLU A 123 -12.20 6.92 14.89
N ARG A 124 -12.32 5.74 14.27
CA ARG A 124 -12.41 5.57 12.82
C ARG A 124 -13.84 5.60 12.29
N PHE A 125 -14.84 5.76 13.13
CA PHE A 125 -16.26 5.66 12.79
C PHE A 125 -16.60 4.32 12.09
N SER A 126 -15.91 3.26 12.45
CA SER A 126 -16.08 1.94 11.85
C SER A 126 -17.41 1.32 12.27
N ARG A 127 -18.07 0.63 11.35
CA ARG A 127 -19.27 -0.19 11.59
C ARG A 127 -18.99 -1.67 11.82
N ASP A 128 -17.74 -2.07 11.96
CA ASP A 128 -17.40 -3.43 12.38
C ASP A 128 -17.43 -3.52 13.91
N GLU A 129 -18.58 -3.91 14.47
CA GLU A 129 -18.82 -3.96 15.91
C GLU A 129 -17.78 -4.81 16.64
N ASN A 130 -17.38 -5.94 16.05
CA ASN A 130 -16.43 -6.87 16.65
C ASN A 130 -14.98 -6.38 16.54
N GLY A 131 -14.67 -5.46 15.67
CA GLY A 131 -13.33 -4.90 15.45
C GLY A 131 -12.30 -5.90 14.98
N LYS A 132 -12.71 -7.05 14.40
CA LYS A 132 -11.79 -8.10 13.97
C LYS A 132 -12.30 -8.84 12.75
N GLY A 133 -11.40 -9.21 11.86
CA GLY A 133 -11.79 -9.91 10.64
C GLY A 133 -10.67 -10.01 9.63
N TYR A 134 -11.08 -10.12 8.39
CA TYR A 134 -10.20 -10.28 7.25
C TYR A 134 -10.56 -9.27 6.16
N ALA A 135 -9.55 -8.84 5.40
CA ALA A 135 -9.74 -7.98 4.26
C ALA A 135 -8.80 -8.40 3.10
N ILE A 136 -9.16 -8.00 1.90
CA ILE A 136 -8.31 -8.05 0.71
C ILE A 136 -7.95 -6.61 0.40
N GLY A 137 -6.69 -6.34 0.07
CA GLY A 137 -6.21 -5.00 -0.21
C GLY A 137 -6.48 -4.52 -1.62
N ASP A 138 -6.18 -3.25 -1.83
CA ASP A 138 -6.19 -2.66 -3.17
C ASP A 138 -5.04 -3.19 -4.02
N PHE A 139 -5.28 -3.33 -5.33
CA PHE A 139 -4.23 -3.58 -6.30
C PHE A 139 -3.70 -2.25 -6.86
N TYR A 140 -2.40 -2.21 -7.02
CA TYR A 140 -1.67 -1.10 -7.58
C TYR A 140 -1.02 -1.51 -8.90
N PHE A 141 -1.10 -0.64 -9.87
CA PHE A 141 -0.43 -0.78 -11.17
C PHE A 141 0.48 0.41 -11.37
N SER A 142 1.73 0.16 -11.71
CA SER A 142 2.64 1.26 -12.00
C SER A 142 3.43 1.06 -13.28
N THR A 143 3.76 2.18 -13.92
CA THR A 143 4.65 2.25 -15.07
C THR A 143 5.85 3.09 -14.70
N HIS A 144 7.04 2.58 -14.99
CA HIS A 144 8.33 3.22 -14.74
C HIS A 144 8.97 3.55 -16.07
N ILE A 145 9.53 4.75 -16.21
CA ILE A 145 10.21 5.22 -17.42
C ILE A 145 11.58 5.75 -17.04
N GLN A 146 12.64 5.13 -17.57
CA GLN A 146 14.01 5.60 -17.37
C GLN A 146 14.26 6.83 -18.23
N LEU A 147 14.50 7.97 -17.60
CA LEU A 147 14.81 9.22 -18.31
C LEU A 147 16.32 9.38 -18.53
N PHE A 148 17.10 9.22 -17.47
CA PHE A 148 18.56 9.30 -17.51
C PHE A 148 19.19 8.16 -16.72
N LYS A 149 20.18 7.48 -17.29
CA LYS A 149 20.94 6.41 -16.60
C LYS A 149 22.42 6.50 -16.99
N ASN A 150 23.33 6.39 -16.01
CA ASN A 150 24.79 6.34 -16.20
C ASN A 150 25.36 7.55 -16.96
N ARG A 151 24.88 8.75 -16.66
CA ARG A 151 25.33 10.01 -17.26
C ARG A 151 25.96 10.95 -16.22
N ALA A 152 26.41 12.13 -16.66
CA ALA A 152 26.88 13.17 -15.74
C ALA A 152 25.78 13.59 -14.74
N PHE A 153 24.53 13.65 -15.20
CA PHE A 153 23.35 13.84 -14.35
C PHE A 153 23.05 12.62 -13.50
N PRO A 154 22.36 12.76 -12.37
CA PRO A 154 21.82 11.64 -11.61
C PRO A 154 20.98 10.69 -12.49
N ASN A 155 20.99 9.39 -12.17
CA ASN A 155 19.99 8.50 -12.73
C ASN A 155 18.61 9.06 -12.37
N THR A 156 17.72 9.15 -13.34
CA THR A 156 16.40 9.74 -13.15
C THR A 156 15.36 8.84 -13.77
N MET A 157 14.35 8.48 -13.00
CA MET A 157 13.23 7.67 -13.42
C MET A 157 11.93 8.42 -13.09
N PHE A 158 10.99 8.39 -14.01
CA PHE A 158 9.59 8.79 -13.78
C PHE A 158 8.77 7.55 -13.50
N ARG A 159 7.83 7.67 -12.54
CA ARG A 159 6.87 6.61 -12.24
C ARG A 159 5.46 7.19 -12.16
N ALA A 160 4.49 6.47 -12.75
CA ALA A 160 3.07 6.70 -12.58
C ALA A 160 2.44 5.48 -11.90
N ILE A 161 1.61 5.69 -10.89
CA ILE A 161 0.92 4.63 -10.13
C ILE A 161 -0.58 4.88 -10.17
N LEU A 162 -1.34 3.81 -10.37
CA LEU A 162 -2.78 3.76 -10.19
C LEU A 162 -3.11 2.78 -9.06
N LYS A 163 -3.84 3.23 -8.05
CA LYS A 163 -4.51 2.41 -7.04
C LYS A 163 -5.93 2.14 -7.49
N THR A 164 -6.33 0.88 -7.47
CA THR A 164 -7.73 0.49 -7.73
C THR A 164 -8.59 0.69 -6.48
N ALA A 165 -9.90 0.62 -6.65
CA ALA A 165 -10.88 0.55 -5.55
C ALA A 165 -11.30 -0.91 -5.31
N SER A 166 -10.34 -1.83 -5.21
CA SER A 166 -10.60 -3.27 -5.07
C SER A 166 -10.48 -3.78 -3.65
N GLY A 167 -10.02 -2.94 -2.73
CA GLY A 167 -9.92 -3.26 -1.32
C GLY A 167 -11.31 -3.51 -0.71
N THR A 168 -11.35 -4.43 0.23
CA THR A 168 -12.59 -4.82 0.92
C THR A 168 -12.65 -4.24 2.33
N ASN A 169 -13.81 -4.39 2.97
CA ASN A 169 -14.03 -4.00 4.35
C ASN A 169 -13.87 -2.51 4.61
N PHE A 170 -14.53 -1.72 3.77
CA PHE A 170 -14.66 -0.29 3.98
C PHE A 170 -15.40 0.05 5.29
N GLU A 171 -16.41 -0.73 5.65
CA GLU A 171 -17.17 -0.57 6.91
C GLU A 171 -16.28 -0.75 8.14
N GLY A 172 -15.27 -1.60 8.05
CA GLY A 172 -14.24 -1.76 9.08
C GLY A 172 -13.13 -0.72 9.03
N ALA A 173 -13.23 0.33 8.21
CA ALA A 173 -12.19 1.33 7.99
C ALA A 173 -10.82 0.69 7.64
N ARG A 174 -10.84 -0.46 6.90
CA ARG A 174 -9.61 -1.15 6.51
C ARG A 174 -9.06 -0.62 5.20
N TYR A 175 -9.88 -0.59 4.15
CA TYR A 175 -9.51 -0.04 2.85
C TYR A 175 -10.55 0.98 2.39
N ALA A 176 -10.12 1.96 1.60
CA ALA A 176 -11.02 2.87 0.94
C ALA A 176 -11.56 2.23 -0.35
N ASP A 177 -12.84 2.33 -0.59
CA ASP A 177 -13.46 1.92 -1.85
C ASP A 177 -13.30 2.99 -2.95
N THR A 178 -12.17 3.67 -2.94
CA THR A 178 -11.87 4.80 -3.81
C THR A 178 -10.56 4.61 -4.55
N PRO A 179 -10.46 5.05 -5.82
CA PRO A 179 -9.20 5.03 -6.54
C PRO A 179 -8.26 6.14 -6.07
N ALA A 180 -6.97 5.94 -6.37
CA ALA A 180 -5.94 6.94 -6.18
C ALA A 180 -4.89 6.85 -7.29
N TYR A 181 -4.14 7.92 -7.51
CA TYR A 181 -3.01 7.91 -8.42
C TYR A 181 -1.86 8.74 -7.88
N SER A 182 -0.65 8.39 -8.29
CA SER A 182 0.52 9.19 -7.98
C SER A 182 1.51 9.24 -9.14
N PHE A 183 2.27 10.32 -9.17
CA PHE A 183 3.37 10.52 -10.11
C PHE A 183 4.60 10.94 -9.32
N ASP A 184 5.75 10.35 -9.63
CA ASP A 184 7.00 10.75 -8.99
C ASP A 184 8.19 10.69 -9.96
N PHE A 185 9.18 11.52 -9.63
CA PHE A 185 10.53 11.44 -10.16
C PHE A 185 11.43 10.93 -9.03
N SER A 186 12.20 9.91 -9.31
CA SER A 186 13.22 9.42 -8.41
C SER A 186 14.61 9.61 -9.02
N PHE A 187 15.58 9.94 -8.15
CA PHE A 187 16.91 10.34 -8.52
C PHE A 187 17.95 9.54 -7.73
N SER A 188 19.08 9.18 -8.35
CA SER A 188 20.20 8.60 -7.63
C SER A 188 21.54 8.84 -8.30
N LYS A 189 22.63 8.70 -7.53
CA LYS A 189 23.99 8.72 -8.03
C LYS A 189 24.80 7.62 -7.37
N ASN A 190 25.57 6.86 -8.16
CA ASN A 190 26.43 5.79 -7.65
C ASN A 190 27.80 6.33 -7.32
N TYR A 191 28.33 5.95 -6.15
CA TYR A 191 29.70 6.19 -5.70
C TYR A 191 30.30 4.85 -5.26
N GLY A 192 31.45 4.48 -5.82
CA GLY A 192 32.09 3.18 -5.59
C GLY A 192 31.48 2.05 -6.41
N SER A 193 31.75 0.80 -6.01
CA SER A 193 31.25 -0.40 -6.66
C SER A 193 30.78 -1.45 -5.66
N PRO A 194 29.88 -2.39 -6.08
CA PRO A 194 29.40 -3.44 -5.19
C PRO A 194 30.49 -4.37 -4.63
N GLU A 195 31.61 -4.51 -5.32
CA GLU A 195 32.73 -5.37 -4.87
C GLU A 195 33.50 -4.75 -3.69
N SER A 196 33.60 -3.42 -3.67
CA SER A 196 34.25 -2.69 -2.57
C SER A 196 33.22 -2.19 -1.54
N LEU A 197 32.52 -1.15 -1.89
CA LEU A 197 31.33 -0.60 -1.25
C LEU A 197 30.69 0.38 -2.23
N LEU A 198 29.47 0.09 -2.65
CA LEU A 198 28.64 1.05 -3.38
C LEU A 198 27.84 1.88 -2.37
N PHE A 199 27.96 3.18 -2.47
CA PHE A 199 27.10 4.15 -1.81
C PHE A 199 26.22 4.82 -2.87
N ARG A 200 24.88 4.78 -2.69
CA ARG A 200 23.93 5.35 -3.62
C ARG A 200 22.90 6.20 -2.89
N PRO A 201 23.13 7.48 -2.68
CA PRO A 201 22.08 8.39 -2.24
C PRO A 201 20.99 8.47 -3.30
N HIS A 202 19.74 8.53 -2.84
CA HIS A 202 18.58 8.63 -3.72
C HIS A 202 17.49 9.49 -3.09
N ALA A 203 16.66 10.09 -3.92
CA ALA A 203 15.56 10.95 -3.50
C ALA A 203 14.37 10.78 -4.44
N MET A 204 13.19 11.16 -3.96
CA MET A 204 11.94 11.13 -4.70
C MET A 204 11.17 12.43 -4.43
N LEU A 205 10.56 12.96 -5.47
CA LEU A 205 9.61 14.06 -5.39
C LEU A 205 8.46 13.79 -6.34
N GLY A 206 7.24 14.02 -5.88
CA GLY A 206 6.07 13.70 -6.67
C GLY A 206 4.77 14.26 -6.11
N PHE A 207 3.70 13.66 -6.57
CA PHE A 207 2.34 14.05 -6.26
C PHE A 207 1.50 12.79 -6.03
N TYR A 208 0.64 12.82 -5.02
CA TYR A 208 -0.30 11.75 -4.73
C TYR A 208 -1.70 12.33 -4.56
N SER A 209 -2.69 11.70 -5.19
CA SER A 209 -4.07 12.10 -5.13
C SER A 209 -4.97 10.90 -4.90
N TRP A 210 -5.97 11.06 -4.04
CA TRP A 210 -6.98 10.04 -3.78
C TRP A 210 -8.35 10.66 -3.62
N GLN A 211 -9.37 9.90 -3.96
CA GLN A 211 -10.76 10.30 -3.81
C GLN A 211 -11.18 10.18 -2.34
N THR A 212 -12.02 11.09 -1.86
CA THR A 212 -12.58 11.11 -0.50
C THR A 212 -14.10 11.01 -0.53
N ASN A 213 -14.71 10.84 0.65
CA ASN A 213 -16.17 10.88 0.83
C ASN A 213 -16.70 12.27 1.24
N ASP A 214 -15.83 13.25 1.34
CA ASP A 214 -16.22 14.61 1.71
C ASP A 214 -16.88 15.29 0.52
N GLU A 215 -18.17 15.56 0.61
CA GLU A 215 -18.97 16.17 -0.46
C GLU A 215 -18.49 17.56 -0.89
N LEU A 216 -17.79 18.27 0.01
CA LEU A 216 -17.22 19.58 -0.29
C LEU A 216 -15.84 19.47 -0.96
N ASN A 217 -15.15 18.34 -0.76
CA ASN A 217 -13.80 18.10 -1.26
C ASN A 217 -13.65 16.63 -1.65
N LEU A 218 -14.18 16.25 -2.80
CA LEU A 218 -14.19 14.87 -3.30
C LEU A 218 -12.80 14.27 -3.55
N GLN A 219 -11.75 15.06 -3.47
CA GLN A 219 -10.36 14.67 -3.71
C GLN A 219 -9.45 15.29 -2.65
N ASN A 220 -8.44 14.54 -2.22
CA ASN A 220 -7.31 15.05 -1.47
C ASN A 220 -6.02 14.90 -2.29
N ASP A 221 -5.20 15.94 -2.29
CA ASP A 221 -3.96 16.00 -3.03
C ASP A 221 -2.78 16.20 -2.06
N ALA A 222 -1.65 15.59 -2.36
CA ALA A 222 -0.50 15.63 -1.49
C ALA A 222 0.81 15.75 -2.27
N LEU A 223 1.74 16.50 -1.73
CA LEU A 223 3.14 16.51 -2.16
C LEU A 223 3.82 15.24 -1.64
N LEU A 224 4.28 14.38 -2.54
CA LEU A 224 5.02 13.16 -2.24
C LEU A 224 6.53 13.45 -2.20
N TYR A 225 7.22 12.96 -1.17
CA TYR A 225 8.66 13.16 -1.02
C TYR A 225 9.35 11.96 -0.37
N GLY A 226 10.66 11.87 -0.59
CA GLY A 226 11.49 10.88 0.09
C GLY A 226 12.97 11.08 -0.18
N ALA A 227 13.80 10.62 0.75
CA ALA A 227 15.25 10.59 0.62
C ALA A 227 15.82 9.35 1.34
N GLY A 228 16.89 8.79 0.81
CA GLY A 228 17.54 7.63 1.38
C GLY A 228 18.93 7.41 0.83
N ALA A 229 19.54 6.34 1.28
CA ALA A 229 20.83 5.89 0.78
C ALA A 229 20.85 4.37 0.70
N ASP A 230 21.47 3.83 -0.33
CA ASP A 230 21.68 2.40 -0.52
C ASP A 230 23.17 2.11 -0.32
N PHE A 231 23.47 1.24 0.62
CA PHE A 231 24.82 0.75 0.91
C PHE A 231 24.90 -0.70 0.45
N GLN A 232 25.66 -0.96 -0.59
CA GLN A 232 25.78 -2.31 -1.16
C GLN A 232 27.22 -2.80 -1.12
N LYS A 233 27.39 -4.01 -0.58
CA LYS A 233 28.68 -4.71 -0.60
C LYS A 233 28.47 -6.19 -0.87
N ASN A 234 29.14 -6.71 -1.89
CA ASN A 234 28.92 -8.06 -2.38
C ASN A 234 27.41 -8.27 -2.67
N ASN A 235 26.82 -9.26 -2.02
CA ASN A 235 25.42 -9.62 -2.19
C ASN A 235 24.50 -9.05 -1.10
N TRP A 236 24.97 -8.11 -0.31
CA TRP A 236 24.17 -7.46 0.73
C TRP A 236 23.89 -6.02 0.38
N SER A 237 22.67 -5.59 0.63
CA SER A 237 22.31 -4.17 0.60
C SER A 237 21.58 -3.77 1.87
N PHE A 238 21.90 -2.57 2.36
CA PHE A 238 21.21 -1.92 3.46
C PHE A 238 20.70 -0.56 2.98
N THR A 239 19.39 -0.32 3.10
CA THR A 239 18.74 0.88 2.56
C THR A 239 17.95 1.59 3.66
N PRO A 240 18.55 2.51 4.42
CA PRO A 240 17.82 3.46 5.26
C PRO A 240 17.16 4.53 4.38
N SER A 241 15.91 4.91 4.72
CA SER A 241 15.22 5.98 4.03
C SER A 241 14.16 6.64 4.91
N PHE A 242 13.81 7.85 4.53
CA PHE A 242 12.71 8.64 5.06
C PHE A 242 11.79 9.02 3.90
N SER A 243 10.48 8.85 4.08
CA SER A 243 9.50 9.20 3.06
C SER A 243 8.16 9.57 3.67
N GLY A 244 7.35 10.25 2.90
CA GLY A 244 6.03 10.68 3.31
C GLY A 244 5.31 11.44 2.22
N TYR A 245 4.13 11.90 2.53
CA TYR A 245 3.42 12.89 1.72
C TYR A 245 2.73 13.93 2.60
N LEU A 246 2.46 15.09 2.03
CA LEU A 246 1.85 16.24 2.71
C LEU A 246 0.52 16.56 2.02
N GLY A 247 -0.58 16.06 2.57
CA GLY A 247 -1.92 16.42 2.16
C GLY A 247 -2.29 17.84 2.60
N TYR A 248 -3.28 18.42 1.94
CA TYR A 248 -3.68 19.80 2.21
C TYR A 248 -4.89 19.91 3.15
N LYS A 249 -5.63 18.82 3.36
CA LYS A 249 -6.86 18.83 4.18
C LYS A 249 -6.59 18.89 5.69
N ASN A 250 -5.39 18.51 6.11
CA ASN A 250 -4.98 18.47 7.52
C ASN A 250 -5.91 17.61 8.40
N ASN A 251 -6.33 16.47 7.88
CA ASN A 251 -7.24 15.51 8.50
C ASN A 251 -6.57 14.13 8.70
N GLY A 252 -5.29 14.09 9.11
CA GLY A 252 -4.53 12.86 9.23
C GLY A 252 -3.92 12.40 7.89
N ASP A 253 -3.62 13.34 6.99
CA ASP A 253 -3.22 13.14 5.61
C ASP A 253 -1.73 13.47 5.34
N ARG A 254 -0.89 13.46 6.40
CA ARG A 254 0.54 13.78 6.34
C ARG A 254 1.42 12.65 6.90
N PRO A 255 1.29 11.42 6.39
CA PRO A 255 2.07 10.30 6.92
C PRO A 255 3.55 10.50 6.65
N MET A 256 4.36 10.24 7.67
CA MET A 256 5.82 10.24 7.61
C MET A 256 6.35 8.95 8.20
N GLN A 257 7.36 8.36 7.55
CA GLN A 257 7.94 7.11 8.00
C GLN A 257 9.45 7.01 7.77
N LEU A 258 10.12 6.32 8.68
CA LEU A 258 11.48 5.81 8.49
C LEU A 258 11.41 4.36 8.03
N ASN A 259 12.26 4.00 7.09
CA ASN A 259 12.36 2.64 6.58
C ASN A 259 13.81 2.17 6.64
N PHE A 260 13.98 0.91 7.00
CA PHE A 260 15.29 0.24 7.04
C PHE A 260 15.12 -1.13 6.37
N GLU A 261 15.72 -1.33 5.22
CA GLU A 261 15.69 -2.60 4.52
C GLU A 261 17.09 -3.23 4.50
N LEU A 262 17.17 -4.49 4.88
CA LEU A 262 18.32 -5.35 4.69
C LEU A 262 17.95 -6.44 3.69
N ARG A 263 18.65 -6.48 2.55
CA ARG A 263 18.40 -7.43 1.47
C ARG A 263 19.68 -8.20 1.17
N LYS A 264 19.50 -9.51 0.97
CA LYS A 264 20.56 -10.40 0.52
C LYS A 264 20.19 -10.99 -0.83
N GLU A 265 21.09 -10.81 -1.77
CA GLU A 265 20.99 -11.36 -3.12
C GLU A 265 21.61 -12.75 -3.21
N TYR A 266 20.96 -13.61 -3.94
CA TYR A 266 21.46 -14.90 -4.42
C TYR A 266 21.34 -14.89 -5.97
N ASN A 267 21.84 -15.89 -6.66
CA ASN A 267 21.82 -15.88 -8.13
C ASN A 267 20.45 -15.48 -8.72
N LYS A 268 19.41 -16.28 -8.48
CA LYS A 268 18.03 -16.06 -9.00
C LYS A 268 17.01 -15.77 -7.92
N LYS A 269 17.45 -15.42 -6.74
CA LYS A 269 16.60 -15.19 -5.58
C LYS A 269 17.16 -14.08 -4.74
N ALA A 270 16.28 -13.42 -3.97
CA ALA A 270 16.68 -12.56 -2.89
C ALA A 270 15.75 -12.76 -1.69
N ILE A 271 16.24 -12.44 -0.52
CA ILE A 271 15.45 -12.31 0.70
C ILE A 271 15.64 -10.92 1.25
N SER A 272 14.60 -10.33 1.80
CA SER A 272 14.72 -9.07 2.52
C SER A 272 13.92 -9.07 3.82
N ILE A 273 14.41 -8.26 4.75
CA ILE A 273 13.69 -7.85 5.94
C ILE A 273 13.62 -6.33 5.91
N LYS A 274 12.41 -5.78 6.07
CA LYS A 274 12.17 -4.34 6.12
C LYS A 274 11.48 -3.99 7.42
N TYR A 275 12.03 -3.00 8.12
CA TYR A 275 11.39 -2.35 9.26
C TYR A 275 10.93 -0.95 8.84
N GLN A 276 9.66 -0.63 9.13
CA GLN A 276 9.07 0.69 8.91
C GLN A 276 8.63 1.24 10.26
N HIS A 277 8.91 2.49 10.51
CA HIS A 277 8.52 3.21 11.71
C HIS A 277 7.73 4.45 11.33
N GLY A 278 6.43 4.43 11.61
CA GLY A 278 5.56 5.58 11.42
C GLY A 278 5.87 6.68 12.43
N LEU A 279 5.99 7.91 11.94
CA LEU A 279 6.33 9.09 12.73
C LEU A 279 5.15 10.03 12.90
N HIS A 280 4.26 10.11 11.91
CA HIS A 280 3.12 11.01 11.87
C HIS A 280 2.03 10.45 10.98
N ASP A 281 0.76 10.56 11.36
CA ASP A 281 -0.47 10.18 10.63
C ASP A 281 -0.54 8.73 10.12
N TRP A 282 0.51 7.97 10.27
CA TRP A 282 0.59 6.54 10.05
C TRP A 282 1.55 5.98 11.12
N LEU A 283 1.01 5.61 12.27
CA LEU A 283 1.82 5.35 13.47
C LEU A 283 2.23 3.88 13.65
N TYR A 284 2.00 3.05 12.66
CA TYR A 284 2.38 1.64 12.71
C TYR A 284 3.91 1.46 12.72
N LYS A 285 4.34 0.43 13.45
CA LYS A 285 5.68 -0.16 13.34
C LYS A 285 5.51 -1.47 12.60
N THR A 286 6.13 -1.60 11.43
CA THR A 286 5.95 -2.78 10.57
C THR A 286 7.25 -3.54 10.41
N VAL A 287 7.17 -4.86 10.55
CA VAL A 287 8.23 -5.78 10.15
C VAL A 287 7.71 -6.61 8.98
N ARG A 288 8.41 -6.56 7.85
CA ARG A 288 8.07 -7.27 6.62
C ARG A 288 9.21 -8.20 6.23
N PHE A 289 8.89 -9.46 5.93
CA PHE A 289 9.79 -10.44 5.35
C PHE A 289 9.37 -10.71 3.91
N SER A 290 10.32 -10.64 2.98
CA SER A 290 10.07 -10.87 1.57
C SER A 290 10.96 -11.98 1.02
N PHE A 291 10.37 -12.82 0.17
CA PHE A 291 11.07 -13.75 -0.68
C PHE A 291 10.86 -13.34 -2.15
N ILE A 292 11.96 -13.21 -2.89
CA ILE A 292 11.97 -12.64 -4.23
C ILE A 292 12.60 -13.64 -5.18
N TRP A 293 11.88 -13.99 -6.27
CA TRP A 293 12.41 -14.74 -7.40
C TRP A 293 12.77 -13.77 -8.51
N LYS A 294 13.94 -14.00 -9.12
CA LYS A 294 14.44 -13.21 -10.23
C LYS A 294 14.48 -14.04 -11.50
N LEU A 295 13.93 -13.51 -12.56
CA LEU A 295 14.01 -14.06 -13.90
C LEU A 295 14.65 -13.02 -14.83
N ASN A 296 15.22 -13.48 -15.96
CA ASN A 296 15.72 -12.53 -16.96
C ASN A 296 14.58 -11.66 -17.48
N GLY A 297 14.85 -10.40 -17.71
CA GLY A 297 13.88 -9.46 -18.29
C GLY A 297 13.43 -9.90 -19.68
N ILE A 298 12.33 -9.33 -20.15
CA ILE A 298 11.85 -9.51 -21.54
C ILE A 298 12.69 -8.57 -22.43
N GLU A 299 13.30 -9.11 -23.47
CA GLU A 299 14.06 -8.34 -24.48
C GLU A 299 13.18 -7.35 -25.25
#